data_db0ea817b28e9b6d45b5dd692ec8a40f
#
_entry.id   db0ea817b28e9b6d45b5dd692ec8a40f
#
_cell.length_a   1.000
_cell.length_b   1.000
_cell.length_c   1.000
_cell.angle_alpha   90.00
_cell.angle_beta   90.00
_cell.angle_gamma   90.00
#
_symmetry.space_group_name_H-M   'P 1'
#
loop_
_entity.id
_entity.type
_entity.pdbx_description
1 polymer ?
#
loop_
_entity_poly.entity_id
_entity_poly.type
_entity_poly.pdbx_seq_one_letter_code
_entity_poly.pdbx_strand_id
1 'polypeptide(L)'
;MSTSTSDLIGTLYEAVSGKPELLDAVLTEDWEDIPLVPGQQPGRAGARSLIEGLGKAFSGLRFVVEEIIDARGDDGNGMVGVRTRVHGVHTGELFGIAPTGRATEVRTHDFHQIVDGRIVRTHHMEDWLSWLQQVGSWPSN
;
A
#
# COMPACT_ATOMS: atom_id res chain seq x y z
N MET A 1 -5.09 -12.96 22.70
CA MET A 1 -4.30 -13.69 21.69
C MET A 1 -3.66 -12.68 20.73
N SER A 2 -2.40 -12.84 20.44
CA SER A 2 -1.75 -12.00 19.42
C SER A 2 -2.26 -12.38 18.04
N THR A 3 -2.56 -11.37 17.21
CA THR A 3 -2.90 -11.57 15.82
C THR A 3 -1.70 -12.15 15.08
N SER A 4 -1.90 -13.17 14.25
CA SER A 4 -0.80 -13.72 13.46
C SER A 4 -0.29 -12.68 12.46
N THR A 5 0.97 -12.81 12.04
CA THR A 5 1.55 -11.94 11.01
C THR A 5 0.74 -11.96 9.73
N SER A 6 0.37 -13.15 9.27
CA SER A 6 -0.39 -13.29 8.04
C SER A 6 -1.78 -12.65 8.14
N ASP A 7 -2.44 -12.73 9.30
CA ASP A 7 -3.75 -12.08 9.50
C ASP A 7 -3.63 -10.56 9.50
N LEU A 8 -2.63 -10.01 10.20
CA LEU A 8 -2.38 -8.57 10.25
C LEU A 8 -2.06 -8.02 8.87
N ILE A 9 -1.14 -8.66 8.15
CA ILE A 9 -0.71 -8.27 6.81
C ILE A 9 -1.85 -8.45 5.81
N GLY A 10 -2.57 -9.57 5.88
CA GLY A 10 -3.73 -9.81 5.01
C GLY A 10 -4.79 -8.73 5.17
N THR A 11 -5.09 -8.33 6.40
CA THR A 11 -6.06 -7.27 6.69
C THR A 11 -5.58 -5.92 6.15
N LEU A 12 -4.29 -5.59 6.31
CA LEU A 12 -3.74 -4.36 5.77
C LEU A 12 -3.95 -4.27 4.26
N TYR A 13 -3.55 -5.32 3.52
CA TYR A 13 -3.62 -5.28 2.05
C TYR A 13 -5.05 -5.43 1.52
N GLU A 14 -5.95 -6.01 2.28
CA GLU A 14 -7.39 -5.93 1.99
C GLU A 14 -7.91 -4.50 2.17
N ALA A 15 -7.47 -3.81 3.22
CA ALA A 15 -7.83 -2.41 3.46
C ALA A 15 -7.38 -1.52 2.30
N VAL A 16 -6.11 -1.61 1.90
CA VAL A 16 -5.56 -0.77 0.82
C VAL A 16 -6.10 -1.14 -0.56
N SER A 17 -6.69 -2.31 -0.70
CA SER A 17 -7.37 -2.74 -1.93
C SER A 17 -8.78 -2.15 -2.08
N GLY A 18 -9.25 -1.36 -1.10
CA GLY A 18 -10.51 -0.64 -1.20
C GLY A 18 -11.46 -0.78 -0.01
N LYS A 19 -10.96 -1.21 1.15
CA LYS A 19 -11.74 -1.32 2.39
C LYS A 19 -11.10 -0.51 3.52
N PRO A 20 -11.07 0.83 3.41
CA PRO A 20 -10.35 1.68 4.36
C PRO A 20 -10.85 1.56 5.80
N GLU A 21 -12.06 1.10 6.02
CA GLU A 21 -12.59 0.82 7.36
C GLU A 21 -11.79 -0.22 8.14
N LEU A 22 -11.04 -1.08 7.45
CA LEU A 22 -10.19 -2.08 8.09
C LEU A 22 -8.89 -1.51 8.67
N LEU A 23 -8.52 -0.28 8.29
CA LEU A 23 -7.27 0.34 8.75
C LEU A 23 -7.21 0.50 10.27
N ASP A 24 -8.35 0.76 10.90
CA ASP A 24 -8.40 1.00 12.35
C ASP A 24 -7.96 -0.22 13.17
N ALA A 25 -8.06 -1.40 12.60
CA ALA A 25 -7.64 -2.64 13.26
C ALA A 25 -6.14 -2.92 13.10
N VAL A 26 -5.47 -2.32 12.14
CA VAL A 26 -4.08 -2.67 11.79
C VAL A 26 -3.09 -1.53 11.94
N LEU A 27 -3.51 -0.27 11.77
CA LEU A 27 -2.64 0.89 11.92
C LEU A 27 -2.95 1.62 13.22
N THR A 28 -1.91 2.16 13.86
CA THR A 28 -2.13 3.15 14.93
C THR A 28 -2.63 4.45 14.34
N GLU A 29 -3.30 5.27 15.15
CA GLU A 29 -3.84 6.57 14.70
C GLU A 29 -2.72 7.48 14.17
N ASP A 30 -1.58 7.48 14.86
CA ASP A 30 -0.39 8.26 14.52
C ASP A 30 0.61 7.51 13.63
N TRP A 31 0.16 6.48 12.93
CA TRP A 31 0.99 5.70 12.00
C TRP A 31 1.80 6.61 11.08
N GLU A 32 3.07 6.29 10.91
CA GLU A 32 3.97 7.03 10.02
C GLU A 32 4.10 6.32 8.67
N ASP A 33 3.79 7.04 7.60
CA ASP A 33 3.97 6.58 6.23
C ASP A 33 5.23 7.24 5.64
N ILE A 34 6.17 6.46 5.17
CA ILE A 34 7.47 6.95 4.72
C ILE A 34 7.81 6.37 3.34
N PRO A 35 7.91 7.21 2.31
CA PRO A 35 7.65 8.66 2.32
C PRO A 35 6.16 8.99 2.21
N LEU A 36 5.77 10.18 2.65
CA LEU A 36 4.45 10.71 2.30
C LEU A 36 4.46 11.12 0.82
N VAL A 37 3.36 10.84 0.12
CA VAL A 37 3.19 11.41 -1.22
C VAL A 37 2.84 12.90 -1.12
N PRO A 38 3.15 13.71 -2.14
CA PRO A 38 2.82 15.14 -2.09
C PRO A 38 1.34 15.37 -1.79
N GLY A 39 1.06 16.17 -0.77
CA GLY A 39 -0.29 16.51 -0.34
C GLY A 39 -0.94 15.50 0.63
N GLN A 40 -0.31 14.39 0.92
CA GLN A 40 -0.83 13.41 1.87
C GLN A 40 -0.76 13.93 3.29
N GLN A 41 -1.85 13.80 4.03
CA GLN A 41 -1.87 14.07 5.45
C GLN A 41 -1.15 12.95 6.22
N PRO A 42 -0.46 13.26 7.33
CA PRO A 42 0.15 12.22 8.16
C PRO A 42 -0.90 11.39 8.88
N GLY A 43 -0.49 10.22 9.37
CA GLY A 43 -1.31 9.35 10.18
C GLY A 43 -2.27 8.48 9.39
N ARG A 44 -3.05 7.73 10.12
CA ARG A 44 -4.04 6.79 9.56
C ARG A 44 -5.09 7.50 8.68
N ALA A 45 -5.46 8.73 9.02
CA ALA A 45 -6.38 9.52 8.20
C ALA A 45 -5.84 9.76 6.78
N GLY A 46 -4.52 10.00 6.66
CA GLY A 46 -3.87 10.15 5.36
C GLY A 46 -3.91 8.87 4.53
N ALA A 47 -3.73 7.71 5.17
CA ALA A 47 -3.86 6.41 4.51
C ALA A 47 -5.26 6.20 3.93
N ARG A 48 -6.29 6.57 4.69
CA ARG A 48 -7.69 6.49 4.23
C ARG A 48 -7.91 7.30 2.96
N SER A 49 -7.41 8.53 2.93
CA SER A 49 -7.51 9.40 1.75
C SER A 49 -6.76 8.84 0.54
N LEU A 50 -5.59 8.23 0.76
CA LEU A 50 -4.84 7.58 -0.32
C LEU A 50 -5.61 6.42 -0.94
N ILE A 51 -6.22 5.58 -0.11
CA ILE A 51 -7.03 4.45 -0.58
C ILE A 51 -8.18 4.94 -1.44
N GLU A 52 -8.87 5.99 -1.02
CA GLU A 52 -9.94 6.60 -1.80
C GLU A 52 -9.43 7.13 -3.14
N GLY A 53 -8.27 7.80 -3.14
CA GLY A 53 -7.63 8.31 -4.36
C GLY A 53 -7.24 7.20 -5.33
N LEU A 54 -6.64 6.14 -4.83
CA LEU A 54 -6.27 4.98 -5.65
C LEU A 54 -7.51 4.29 -6.23
N GLY A 55 -8.59 4.22 -5.46
CA GLY A 55 -9.87 3.65 -5.92
C GLY A 55 -10.52 4.45 -7.05
N LYS A 56 -10.23 5.76 -7.12
CA LYS A 56 -10.68 6.63 -8.24
C LYS A 56 -9.79 6.47 -9.47
N ALA A 57 -8.50 6.22 -9.27
CA ALA A 57 -7.54 6.07 -10.35
C ALA A 57 -7.62 4.69 -11.03
N PHE A 58 -7.96 3.67 -10.26
CA PHE A 58 -7.98 2.27 -10.74
C PHE A 58 -9.31 1.59 -10.45
N SER A 59 -9.84 0.90 -11.45
CA SER A 59 -10.90 -0.07 -11.24
C SER A 59 -10.31 -1.46 -11.02
N GLY A 60 -10.96 -2.27 -10.19
CA GLY A 60 -10.49 -3.62 -9.87
C GLY A 60 -9.17 -3.62 -9.09
N LEU A 61 -8.89 -2.56 -8.33
CA LEU A 61 -7.66 -2.43 -7.57
C LEU A 61 -7.53 -3.56 -6.55
N ARG A 62 -6.40 -4.25 -6.56
CA ARG A 62 -6.10 -5.29 -5.58
C ARG A 62 -4.60 -5.39 -5.37
N PHE A 63 -4.22 -5.52 -4.12
CA PHE A 63 -2.86 -5.78 -3.69
C PHE A 63 -2.74 -7.28 -3.40
N VAL A 64 -1.84 -7.94 -4.12
CA VAL A 64 -1.59 -9.38 -3.95
C VAL A 64 -0.27 -9.56 -3.22
N VAL A 65 -0.31 -10.11 -2.02
CA VAL A 65 0.90 -10.40 -1.24
C VAL A 65 1.63 -11.58 -1.88
N GLU A 66 2.89 -11.37 -2.25
CA GLU A 66 3.73 -12.40 -2.87
C GLU A 66 4.67 -13.05 -1.86
N GLU A 67 5.16 -12.27 -0.87
CA GLU A 67 6.13 -12.75 0.10
C GLU A 67 6.05 -11.93 1.38
N ILE A 68 6.16 -12.61 2.52
CA ILE A 68 6.24 -11.99 3.84
C ILE A 68 7.53 -12.48 4.50
N ILE A 69 8.35 -11.53 4.97
CA ILE A 69 9.54 -11.82 5.77
C ILE A 69 9.28 -11.28 7.17
N ASP A 70 9.06 -12.19 8.12
CA ASP A 70 8.75 -11.83 9.50
C ASP A 70 10.04 -11.83 10.34
N ALA A 71 10.51 -10.63 10.69
CA ALA A 71 11.70 -10.43 11.51
C ALA A 71 11.35 -9.95 12.93
N ARG A 72 10.11 -10.17 13.38
CA ARG A 72 9.71 -9.79 14.75
C ARG A 72 10.41 -10.65 15.78
N GLY A 73 10.60 -10.06 16.97
CA GLY A 73 11.10 -10.81 18.13
C GLY A 73 10.01 -11.68 18.77
N ASP A 74 10.40 -12.39 19.84
CA ASP A 74 9.51 -13.31 20.57
C ASP A 74 8.33 -12.58 21.22
N ASP A 75 8.45 -11.28 21.49
CA ASP A 75 7.39 -10.43 22.03
C ASP A 75 6.37 -9.99 20.96
N GLY A 76 6.57 -10.38 19.71
CA GLY A 76 5.72 -9.99 18.60
C GLY A 76 6.00 -8.61 18.01
N ASN A 77 7.00 -7.89 18.56
CA ASN A 77 7.39 -6.57 18.07
C ASN A 77 8.56 -6.66 17.10
N GLY A 78 8.61 -5.76 16.13
CA GLY A 78 9.71 -5.69 15.16
C GLY A 78 9.23 -5.48 13.74
N MET A 79 10.11 -5.75 12.79
CA MET A 79 9.88 -5.47 11.38
C MET A 79 9.30 -6.68 10.65
N VAL A 80 8.37 -6.38 9.73
CA VAL A 80 7.86 -7.34 8.76
C VAL A 80 8.03 -6.76 7.36
N GLY A 81 8.78 -7.44 6.52
CA GLY A 81 8.93 -7.07 5.10
C GLY A 81 7.86 -7.76 4.26
N VAL A 82 7.27 -7.03 3.32
CA VAL A 82 6.22 -7.57 2.45
C VAL A 82 6.47 -7.14 1.02
N ARG A 83 6.39 -8.09 0.12
CA ARG A 83 6.46 -7.84 -1.31
C ARG A 83 5.09 -8.10 -1.91
N THR A 84 4.55 -7.10 -2.63
CA THR A 84 3.23 -7.21 -3.26
C THR A 84 3.28 -6.89 -4.74
N ARG A 85 2.22 -7.29 -5.42
CA ARG A 85 1.93 -6.91 -6.79
C ARG A 85 0.54 -6.29 -6.81
N VAL A 86 0.48 -5.04 -7.26
CA VAL A 86 -0.77 -4.26 -7.30
C VAL A 86 -1.34 -4.32 -8.71
N HIS A 87 -2.56 -4.79 -8.85
CA HIS A 87 -3.27 -4.84 -10.12
C HIS A 87 -4.39 -3.82 -10.15
N GLY A 88 -4.57 -3.17 -11.29
CA GLY A 88 -5.68 -2.25 -11.49
C GLY A 88 -5.75 -1.77 -12.93
N VAL A 89 -6.96 -1.47 -13.39
CA VAL A 89 -7.16 -0.86 -14.70
C VAL A 89 -7.16 0.66 -14.53
N HIS A 90 -6.33 1.35 -15.31
CA HIS A 90 -6.18 2.81 -15.24
C HIS A 90 -7.41 3.50 -15.83
N THR A 91 -8.40 3.78 -14.97
CA THR A 91 -9.70 4.34 -15.35
C THR A 91 -9.93 5.76 -14.83
N GLY A 92 -9.02 6.29 -14.03
CA GLY A 92 -9.07 7.65 -13.52
C GLY A 92 -7.70 8.33 -13.64
N GLU A 93 -7.67 9.66 -13.59
CA GLU A 93 -6.43 10.41 -13.65
C GLU A 93 -5.49 10.00 -12.49
N LEU A 94 -4.21 9.85 -12.80
CA LEU A 94 -3.14 9.63 -11.82
C LEU A 94 -1.87 10.34 -12.29
N PHE A 95 -1.23 11.08 -11.39
CA PHE A 95 -0.02 11.88 -11.69
C PHE A 95 -0.17 12.84 -12.87
N GLY A 96 -1.36 13.40 -13.06
CA GLY A 96 -1.64 14.26 -14.21
C GLY A 96 -1.86 13.52 -15.52
N ILE A 97 -1.87 12.19 -15.50
CA ILE A 97 -2.04 11.34 -16.69
C ILE A 97 -3.51 10.94 -16.80
N ALA A 98 -4.12 11.30 -17.92
CA ALA A 98 -5.51 10.94 -18.22
C ALA A 98 -5.68 9.41 -18.29
N PRO A 99 -6.86 8.88 -17.94
CA PRO A 99 -7.08 7.44 -17.94
C PRO A 99 -6.85 6.82 -19.31
N THR A 100 -6.09 5.72 -19.33
CA THR A 100 -5.71 5.01 -20.56
C THR A 100 -6.58 3.79 -20.84
N GLY A 101 -7.34 3.32 -19.82
CA GLY A 101 -8.08 2.07 -19.89
C GLY A 101 -7.22 0.82 -19.89
N ARG A 102 -5.91 0.95 -19.67
CA ARG A 102 -4.98 -0.18 -19.68
C ARG A 102 -5.00 -0.92 -18.36
N ALA A 103 -4.93 -2.25 -18.41
CA ALA A 103 -4.65 -3.08 -17.24
C ALA A 103 -3.17 -2.88 -16.88
N THR A 104 -2.91 -2.54 -15.62
CA THR A 104 -1.57 -2.24 -15.14
C THR A 104 -1.23 -3.05 -13.91
N GLU A 105 0.06 -3.13 -13.62
CA GLU A 105 0.60 -3.86 -12.50
C GLU A 105 1.80 -3.10 -11.94
N VAL A 106 1.84 -2.94 -10.60
CA VAL A 106 2.93 -2.25 -9.90
C VAL A 106 3.46 -3.17 -8.81
N ARG A 107 4.77 -3.33 -8.75
CA ARG A 107 5.42 -4.05 -7.65
C ARG A 107 5.67 -3.09 -6.50
N THR A 108 5.44 -3.56 -5.28
CA THR A 108 5.74 -2.79 -4.07
C THR A 108 6.60 -3.59 -3.12
N HIS A 109 7.48 -2.89 -2.41
CA HIS A 109 8.25 -3.45 -1.30
C HIS A 109 8.00 -2.58 -0.07
N ASP A 110 7.46 -3.18 0.98
CA ASP A 110 7.07 -2.46 2.19
C ASP A 110 7.76 -3.07 3.41
N PHE A 111 8.19 -2.21 4.33
CA PHE A 111 8.70 -2.63 5.63
C PHE A 111 7.81 -2.03 6.71
N HIS A 112 7.13 -2.90 7.46
CA HIS A 112 6.19 -2.48 8.50
C HIS A 112 6.81 -2.72 9.87
N GLN A 113 6.84 -1.68 10.70
CA GLN A 113 7.21 -1.83 12.10
C GLN A 113 5.97 -2.11 12.92
N ILE A 114 5.97 -3.22 13.64
CA ILE A 114 4.85 -3.69 14.46
C ILE A 114 5.20 -3.52 15.92
N VAL A 115 4.31 -2.88 16.67
CA VAL A 115 4.38 -2.72 18.12
C VAL A 115 3.01 -3.03 18.69
N ASP A 116 2.98 -3.96 19.66
CA ASP A 116 1.75 -4.36 20.36
C ASP A 116 0.59 -4.72 19.42
N GLY A 117 0.91 -5.45 18.34
CA GLY A 117 -0.08 -5.99 17.41
C GLY A 117 -0.59 -5.02 16.38
N ARG A 118 -0.02 -3.80 16.27
CA ARG A 118 -0.38 -2.82 15.24
C ARG A 118 0.84 -2.29 14.53
N ILE A 119 0.64 -1.84 13.31
CA ILE A 119 1.68 -1.21 12.49
C ILE A 119 1.78 0.25 12.92
N VAL A 120 2.97 0.67 13.38
CA VAL A 120 3.24 2.04 13.81
C VAL A 120 3.95 2.85 12.74
N ARG A 121 4.63 2.18 11.81
CA ARG A 121 5.42 2.83 10.75
C ARG A 121 5.55 1.89 9.56
N THR A 122 5.47 2.46 8.36
CA THR A 122 5.71 1.74 7.11
C THR A 122 6.70 2.51 6.27
N HIS A 123 7.76 1.83 5.82
CA HIS A 123 8.62 2.30 4.74
C HIS A 123 8.16 1.60 3.47
N HIS A 124 7.80 2.37 2.44
CA HIS A 124 7.27 1.77 1.20
C HIS A 124 7.99 2.29 -0.03
N MET A 125 8.02 1.46 -1.05
CA MET A 125 8.55 1.82 -2.35
C MET A 125 7.74 1.09 -3.43
N GLU A 126 7.32 1.83 -4.44
CA GLU A 126 6.55 1.34 -5.57
C GLU A 126 7.32 1.55 -6.87
N ASP A 127 7.19 0.61 -7.80
CA ASP A 127 7.81 0.69 -9.12
C ASP A 127 6.96 1.53 -10.07
N TRP A 128 6.85 2.83 -9.79
CA TRP A 128 6.10 3.77 -10.61
C TRP A 128 6.75 3.98 -12.00
N LEU A 129 8.06 3.77 -12.12
CA LEU A 129 8.74 3.84 -13.41
C LEU A 129 8.13 2.80 -14.38
N SER A 130 7.98 1.56 -13.94
CA SER A 130 7.36 0.52 -14.76
C SER A 130 5.92 0.89 -15.10
N TRP A 131 5.16 1.46 -14.15
CA TRP A 131 3.79 1.89 -14.40
C TRP A 131 3.72 2.97 -15.47
N LEU A 132 4.61 3.98 -15.42
CA LEU A 132 4.68 5.04 -16.43
C LEU A 132 4.94 4.47 -17.83
N GLN A 133 5.79 3.45 -17.91
CA GLN A 133 6.05 2.75 -19.19
C GLN A 133 4.79 2.01 -19.67
N GLN A 134 4.06 1.35 -18.77
CA GLN A 134 2.85 0.62 -19.13
C GLN A 134 1.75 1.52 -19.68
N VAL A 135 1.60 2.73 -19.16
CA VAL A 135 0.60 3.69 -19.64
C VAL A 135 1.11 4.59 -20.76
N GLY A 136 2.34 4.38 -21.22
CA GLY A 136 2.91 5.10 -22.36
C GLY A 136 3.34 6.55 -22.04
N SER A 137 3.55 6.88 -20.77
CA SER A 137 3.90 8.23 -20.33
C SER A 137 5.36 8.39 -19.92
N TRP A 138 6.17 7.36 -20.05
CA TRP A 138 7.61 7.47 -19.87
C TRP A 138 8.23 8.07 -21.13
N PRO A 139 9.07 9.12 -21.00
CA PRO A 139 9.71 9.72 -22.18
C PRO A 139 10.54 8.68 -22.94
N SER A 140 10.34 8.59 -24.24
CA SER A 140 11.20 7.82 -25.14
C SER A 140 12.23 8.74 -25.76
N ASN A 141 13.48 8.28 -25.84
CA ASN A 141 14.57 9.01 -26.50
C ASN A 141 14.43 8.90 -28.01
#